data_94fd659c4deb5da1c3d7087e2c5bef40
#
_entry.id   94fd659c4deb5da1c3d7087e2c5bef40
#
_cell.length_a   1.000
_cell.length_b   1.000
_cell.length_c   1.000
_cell.angle_alpha   90.00
_cell.angle_beta   90.00
_cell.angle_gamma   90.00
#
_symmetry.space_group_name_H-M   'P 1'
#
loop_
_entity.id
_entity.type
_entity.pdbx_description
1 polymer ?
#
loop_
_entity_poly.entity_id
_entity_poly.type
_entity_poly.pdbx_seq_one_letter_code
_entity_poly.pdbx_strand_id
1 'polypeptide(L)'
;QMQQYKNDSRQKVQFEIRNMFTSGNRVTYGRVTTFCPVLMEEDFINTVEKMAVTAEKIADAINKVRCVDYSALYHDVMFSDPDRGINQEWIKKEILPDVILMPNAGTRTLMWQETSGAKIDTPARFLFPIFSAVDLDDQMVECIGRYRWEICRRVQGVYWNDIREKSLTAEYCDFIQYYRKNSDLSADAKEKIKTALSRARNSYREVFVKDYQAWMKYESQGSFRLNKVARDILVRYCPFAKDIRQGLATNPQYQNAFHRLDAENRKKLQR
;
A
#
# COMPACT_ATOMS: atom_id res chain seq x y z
N GLN A 1 -9.82 -22.06 27.16
CA GLN A 1 -8.40 -22.45 27.04
C GLN A 1 -7.46 -21.24 27.13
N MET A 2 -7.72 -20.11 26.44
CA MET A 2 -6.91 -18.89 26.54
C MET A 2 -6.77 -18.35 27.98
N GLN A 3 -7.81 -18.40 28.80
CA GLN A 3 -7.74 -17.99 30.21
C GLN A 3 -6.84 -18.90 31.06
N GLN A 4 -6.71 -20.17 30.70
CA GLN A 4 -5.95 -21.16 31.42
C GLN A 4 -4.42 -20.93 31.33
N TYR A 5 -3.96 -20.29 30.25
CA TYR A 5 -2.54 -20.02 30.00
C TYR A 5 -2.12 -18.57 30.30
N LYS A 6 -3.01 -17.80 30.96
CA LYS A 6 -2.77 -16.36 31.20
C LYS A 6 -1.50 -16.07 32.01
N ASN A 7 -1.05 -17.02 32.79
CA ASN A 7 0.10 -16.88 33.70
C ASN A 7 1.36 -17.65 33.25
N ASP A 8 1.32 -18.34 32.11
CA ASP A 8 2.46 -19.09 31.57
C ASP A 8 2.72 -18.75 30.11
N SER A 9 3.61 -17.79 29.90
CA SER A 9 3.98 -17.28 28.56
C SER A 9 4.47 -18.38 27.62
N ARG A 10 5.18 -19.40 28.13
CA ARG A 10 5.69 -20.50 27.30
C ARG A 10 4.57 -21.39 26.79
N GLN A 11 3.63 -21.76 27.65
CA GLN A 11 2.47 -22.56 27.25
C GLN A 11 1.56 -21.79 26.30
N LYS A 12 1.39 -20.48 26.54
CA LYS A 12 0.64 -19.61 25.64
C LYS A 12 1.26 -19.58 24.25
N VAL A 13 2.56 -19.34 24.13
CA VAL A 13 3.29 -19.35 22.86
C VAL A 13 3.18 -20.72 22.15
N GLN A 14 3.34 -21.81 22.88
CA GLN A 14 3.20 -23.16 22.30
C GLN A 14 1.78 -23.44 21.82
N PHE A 15 0.76 -22.98 22.54
CA PHE A 15 -0.63 -23.06 22.15
C PHE A 15 -0.88 -22.27 20.86
N GLU A 16 -0.35 -21.04 20.78
CA GLU A 16 -0.49 -20.17 19.63
C GLU A 16 0.20 -20.76 18.39
N ILE A 17 1.43 -21.25 18.52
CA ILE A 17 2.17 -21.90 17.45
C ILE A 17 1.39 -23.13 16.94
N ARG A 18 0.84 -23.95 17.86
CA ARG A 18 0.05 -25.13 17.48
C ARG A 18 -1.20 -24.73 16.69
N ASN A 19 -1.90 -23.69 17.13
CA ASN A 19 -3.09 -23.19 16.42
C ASN A 19 -2.75 -22.62 15.04
N MET A 20 -1.60 -21.98 14.90
CA MET A 20 -1.11 -21.51 13.60
C MET A 20 -0.92 -22.64 12.60
N PHE A 21 -0.33 -23.75 13.05
CA PHE A 21 -0.11 -24.91 12.17
C PHE A 21 -1.40 -25.69 11.86
N THR A 22 -2.35 -25.74 12.80
CA THR A 22 -3.57 -26.56 12.62
C THR A 22 -4.70 -25.81 11.95
N SER A 23 -4.85 -24.51 12.17
CA SER A 23 -6.04 -23.74 11.77
C SER A 23 -5.74 -22.64 10.74
N GLY A 24 -4.47 -22.33 10.51
CA GLY A 24 -4.06 -21.18 9.70
C GLY A 24 -4.49 -19.85 10.34
N ASN A 25 -3.59 -18.92 10.48
CA ASN A 25 -3.92 -17.63 11.08
C ASN A 25 -4.27 -16.62 10.01
N ARG A 26 -5.50 -16.11 10.09
CA ARG A 26 -5.98 -15.08 9.21
C ARG A 26 -6.45 -13.89 10.03
N VAL A 27 -5.77 -12.76 9.86
CA VAL A 27 -6.22 -11.47 10.37
C VAL A 27 -6.78 -10.68 9.21
N THR A 28 -8.06 -10.34 9.28
CA THR A 28 -8.66 -9.40 8.34
C THR A 28 -8.66 -8.03 9.00
N TYR A 29 -8.10 -7.03 8.34
CA TYR A 29 -8.17 -5.67 8.84
C TYR A 29 -9.64 -5.22 8.89
N GLY A 30 -10.15 -5.01 10.12
CA GLY A 30 -11.56 -4.72 10.37
C GLY A 30 -12.36 -5.88 10.98
N ARG A 31 -11.83 -7.11 11.00
CA ARG A 31 -12.33 -8.19 11.84
C ARG A 31 -11.23 -9.20 12.13
N VAL A 32 -11.05 -9.48 13.40
CA VAL A 32 -10.18 -10.56 13.86
C VAL A 32 -11.02 -11.83 13.84
N THR A 33 -10.57 -12.86 13.12
CA THR A 33 -11.21 -14.16 13.20
C THR A 33 -10.83 -14.82 14.54
N THR A 34 -11.72 -15.60 15.11
CA THR A 34 -11.49 -16.30 16.38
C THR A 34 -10.31 -17.28 16.36
N PHE A 35 -9.75 -17.55 15.19
CA PHE A 35 -8.62 -18.44 14.96
C PHE A 35 -7.30 -17.70 14.70
N CYS A 36 -7.26 -16.39 14.80
CA CYS A 36 -6.02 -15.67 14.82
C CYS A 36 -5.59 -15.44 16.27
N PRO A 37 -4.80 -16.32 16.85
CA PRO A 37 -4.21 -16.03 18.11
C PRO A 37 -3.25 -14.88 17.92
N VAL A 38 -3.54 -13.79 18.57
CA VAL A 38 -2.67 -12.63 18.59
C VAL A 38 -1.53 -12.97 19.52
N LEU A 39 -0.36 -13.19 18.97
CA LEU A 39 0.85 -13.25 19.77
C LEU A 39 1.14 -11.83 20.24
N MET A 40 1.04 -11.62 21.52
CA MET A 40 1.37 -10.35 22.16
C MET A 40 2.88 -10.27 22.32
N GLU A 41 3.42 -9.05 22.35
CA GLU A 41 4.86 -8.84 22.54
C GLU A 41 5.37 -9.46 23.83
N GLU A 42 4.57 -9.43 24.87
CA GLU A 42 4.81 -10.06 26.18
C GLU A 42 4.88 -11.59 26.16
N ASP A 43 4.44 -12.22 25.08
CA ASP A 43 4.48 -13.68 24.91
C ASP A 43 5.86 -14.20 24.49
N PHE A 44 6.77 -13.30 24.15
CA PHE A 44 8.14 -13.63 23.73
C PHE A 44 9.16 -13.08 24.72
N ILE A 45 10.15 -13.88 25.00
CA ILE A 45 11.25 -13.51 25.88
C ILE A 45 12.51 -13.33 25.04
N ASN A 46 13.21 -12.21 25.21
CA ASN A 46 14.47 -11.87 24.55
C ASN A 46 14.36 -11.36 23.08
N THR A 47 15.40 -11.61 22.29
CA THR A 47 15.56 -11.11 20.90
C THR A 47 14.46 -11.55 19.94
N VAL A 48 13.81 -12.67 20.19
CA VAL A 48 12.71 -13.20 19.36
C VAL A 48 11.48 -12.29 19.42
N GLU A 49 11.24 -11.66 20.55
CA GLU A 49 10.16 -10.71 20.79
C GLU A 49 10.15 -9.55 19.79
N LYS A 50 11.33 -8.99 19.50
CA LYS A 50 11.47 -7.88 18.54
C LYS A 50 11.15 -8.30 17.11
N MET A 51 11.35 -9.56 16.78
CA MET A 51 11.10 -10.12 15.46
C MET A 51 9.64 -10.56 15.27
N ALA A 52 8.87 -10.70 16.34
CA ALA A 52 7.51 -11.17 16.27
C ALA A 52 6.61 -10.16 15.58
N VAL A 53 5.86 -10.64 14.60
CA VAL A 53 4.81 -9.90 13.89
C VAL A 53 3.48 -10.25 14.51
N THR A 54 2.87 -9.29 15.20
CA THR A 54 1.57 -9.45 15.88
C THR A 54 0.49 -8.68 15.15
N ALA A 55 -0.78 -8.98 15.42
CA ALA A 55 -1.90 -8.23 14.85
C ALA A 55 -1.87 -6.76 15.28
N GLU A 56 -1.44 -6.47 16.49
CA GLU A 56 -1.29 -5.12 17.01
C GLU A 56 -0.21 -4.35 16.24
N LYS A 57 0.99 -4.92 16.09
CA LYS A 57 2.06 -4.32 15.29
C LYS A 57 1.64 -4.10 13.83
N ILE A 58 0.85 -5.01 13.25
CA ILE A 58 0.29 -4.85 11.90
C ILE A 58 -0.69 -3.67 11.86
N ALA A 59 -1.60 -3.59 12.84
CA ALA A 59 -2.55 -2.48 12.92
C ALA A 59 -1.82 -1.13 13.05
N ASP A 60 -0.78 -1.07 13.90
CA ASP A 60 0.05 0.12 14.06
C ASP A 60 0.79 0.49 12.78
N ALA A 61 1.37 -0.48 12.08
CA ALA A 61 2.05 -0.24 10.81
C ALA A 61 1.08 0.29 9.74
N ILE A 62 -0.14 -0.25 9.65
CA ILE A 62 -1.18 0.28 8.75
C ILE A 62 -1.56 1.72 9.16
N ASN A 63 -1.75 1.98 10.45
CA ASN A 63 -2.08 3.32 10.94
C ASN A 63 -0.97 4.32 10.65
N LYS A 64 0.30 3.96 10.82
CA LYS A 64 1.44 4.80 10.41
C LYS A 64 1.40 5.16 8.94
N VAL A 65 1.06 4.20 8.06
CA VAL A 65 0.87 4.50 6.63
C VAL A 65 -0.27 5.49 6.43
N ARG A 66 -1.41 5.30 7.09
CA ARG A 66 -2.58 6.20 6.99
C ARG A 66 -2.30 7.60 7.54
N CYS A 67 -1.42 7.73 8.52
CA CYS A 67 -0.98 9.04 9.03
C CYS A 67 -0.18 9.83 7.98
N VAL A 68 0.43 9.18 7.00
CA VAL A 68 1.16 9.83 5.91
C VAL A 68 0.29 9.92 4.66
N ASP A 69 -0.24 8.79 4.20
CA ASP A 69 -1.16 8.68 3.06
C ASP A 69 -2.53 8.24 3.57
N TYR A 70 -3.40 9.21 3.89
CA TYR A 70 -4.74 8.92 4.41
C TYR A 70 -5.60 8.09 3.45
N SER A 71 -5.28 8.12 2.17
CA SER A 71 -6.03 7.42 1.12
C SER A 71 -5.49 6.02 0.80
N ALA A 72 -4.54 5.53 1.59
CA ALA A 72 -3.81 4.27 1.31
C ALA A 72 -4.71 3.06 1.00
N LEU A 73 -5.88 2.98 1.65
CA LEU A 73 -6.86 1.91 1.46
C LEU A 73 -8.12 2.35 0.72
N TYR A 74 -8.17 3.62 0.24
CA TYR A 74 -9.29 4.14 -0.54
C TYR A 74 -8.98 4.08 -2.03
N HIS A 75 -9.90 3.49 -2.80
CA HIS A 75 -9.75 3.29 -4.23
C HIS A 75 -10.97 3.79 -4.98
N ASP A 76 -10.75 4.27 -6.18
CA ASP A 76 -11.85 4.61 -7.08
C ASP A 76 -12.51 3.31 -7.55
N VAL A 77 -13.82 3.22 -7.38
CA VAL A 77 -14.64 2.10 -7.86
C VAL A 77 -15.84 2.63 -8.61
N MET A 78 -16.29 1.90 -9.62
CA MET A 78 -17.52 2.22 -10.33
C MET A 78 -18.72 1.84 -9.45
N PHE A 79 -19.59 2.80 -9.20
CA PHE A 79 -20.83 2.63 -8.45
C PHE A 79 -22.02 2.83 -9.39
N SER A 80 -23.04 2.01 -9.22
CA SER A 80 -24.32 2.14 -9.91
C SER A 80 -25.45 1.87 -8.93
N ASP A 81 -26.44 2.75 -8.90
CA ASP A 81 -27.66 2.59 -8.13
C ASP A 81 -28.84 3.08 -8.98
N PRO A 82 -29.43 2.20 -9.82
CA PRO A 82 -30.54 2.54 -10.71
C PRO A 82 -31.76 3.04 -9.94
N ASP A 83 -32.01 2.55 -8.73
CA ASP A 83 -33.16 2.93 -7.90
C ASP A 83 -33.08 4.39 -7.46
N ARG A 84 -31.86 4.93 -7.36
CA ARG A 84 -31.58 6.34 -7.06
C ARG A 84 -31.28 7.19 -8.30
N GLY A 85 -31.42 6.60 -9.49
CA GLY A 85 -31.10 7.28 -10.74
C GLY A 85 -29.62 7.46 -11.03
N ILE A 86 -28.74 6.75 -10.31
CA ILE A 86 -27.29 6.77 -10.52
C ILE A 86 -26.95 5.67 -11.52
N ASN A 87 -26.64 6.04 -12.75
CA ASN A 87 -26.32 5.06 -13.79
C ASN A 87 -24.91 4.47 -13.59
N GLN A 88 -23.88 5.31 -13.58
CA GLN A 88 -22.49 4.93 -13.29
C GLN A 88 -21.74 6.14 -12.77
N GLU A 89 -21.13 6.01 -11.61
CA GLU A 89 -20.37 7.08 -10.97
C GLU A 89 -19.11 6.56 -10.31
N TRP A 90 -18.01 7.29 -10.44
CA TRP A 90 -16.77 6.94 -9.75
C TRP A 90 -16.84 7.44 -8.31
N ILE A 91 -16.79 6.51 -7.36
CA ILE A 91 -16.73 6.83 -5.94
C ILE A 91 -15.46 6.30 -5.32
N LYS A 92 -15.01 6.96 -4.24
CA LYS A 92 -13.93 6.44 -3.41
C LYS A 92 -14.52 5.49 -2.35
N LYS A 93 -14.05 4.25 -2.38
CA LYS A 93 -14.44 3.21 -1.42
C LYS A 93 -13.23 2.68 -0.69
N GLU A 94 -13.36 2.50 0.62
CA GLU A 94 -12.37 1.79 1.41
C GLU A 94 -12.46 0.29 1.10
N ILE A 95 -11.34 -0.29 0.66
CA ILE A 95 -11.22 -1.72 0.38
C ILE A 95 -10.11 -2.26 1.27
N LEU A 96 -10.48 -3.15 2.18
CA LEU A 96 -9.56 -3.69 3.18
C LEU A 96 -8.97 -5.01 2.72
N PRO A 97 -7.63 -5.19 2.83
CA PRO A 97 -6.99 -6.46 2.58
C PRO A 97 -7.16 -7.42 3.76
N ASP A 98 -7.07 -8.71 3.49
CA ASP A 98 -6.84 -9.71 4.51
C ASP A 98 -5.35 -9.76 4.85
N VAL A 99 -5.00 -9.82 6.13
CA VAL A 99 -3.63 -10.05 6.57
C VAL A 99 -3.48 -11.48 7.07
N ILE A 100 -2.49 -12.19 6.55
CA ILE A 100 -2.24 -13.59 6.86
C ILE A 100 -0.84 -13.70 7.46
N LEU A 101 -0.75 -14.22 8.68
CA LEU A 101 0.51 -14.54 9.32
C LEU A 101 0.91 -15.96 8.94
N MET A 102 2.06 -16.09 8.29
CA MET A 102 2.62 -17.38 7.90
C MET A 102 3.51 -17.92 9.02
N PRO A 103 3.44 -19.22 9.33
CA PRO A 103 4.21 -19.83 10.41
C PRO A 103 5.68 -20.05 10.02
N ASN A 104 6.36 -19.00 9.62
CA ASN A 104 7.78 -19.05 9.25
C ASN A 104 8.52 -17.79 9.75
N ALA A 105 9.84 -17.89 9.74
CA ALA A 105 10.73 -16.75 9.89
C ALA A 105 11.23 -16.31 8.50
N GLY A 106 11.34 -15.00 8.27
CA GLY A 106 11.78 -14.53 6.98
C GLY A 106 11.91 -13.02 6.88
N THR A 107 12.30 -12.58 5.69
CA THR A 107 12.51 -11.16 5.37
C THR A 107 11.57 -10.69 4.26
N ARG A 108 10.71 -11.57 3.75
CA ARG A 108 9.85 -11.27 2.60
C ARG A 108 8.39 -11.29 2.99
N THR A 109 7.70 -10.28 2.53
CA THR A 109 6.25 -10.22 2.52
C THR A 109 5.74 -10.40 1.11
N LEU A 110 4.53 -10.91 1.01
CA LEU A 110 3.85 -11.07 -0.26
C LEU A 110 2.53 -10.30 -0.21
N MET A 111 2.18 -9.70 -1.33
CA MET A 111 0.85 -9.16 -1.56
C MET A 111 0.25 -9.86 -2.78
N TRP A 112 -0.96 -10.35 -2.62
CA TRP A 112 -1.70 -11.03 -3.68
C TRP A 112 -3.06 -10.37 -3.87
N GLN A 113 -3.36 -9.99 -5.11
CA GLN A 113 -4.67 -9.48 -5.53
C GLN A 113 -5.00 -10.09 -6.90
N GLU A 114 -6.17 -10.68 -6.99
CA GLU A 114 -6.71 -11.10 -8.29
C GLU A 114 -7.13 -9.86 -9.10
N THR A 115 -6.69 -9.81 -10.35
CA THR A 115 -7.01 -8.69 -11.26
C THR A 115 -7.96 -9.09 -12.38
N SER A 116 -8.28 -10.38 -12.49
CA SER A 116 -9.18 -10.94 -13.51
C SER A 116 -9.73 -12.29 -13.07
N GLY A 117 -10.78 -12.76 -13.76
CA GLY A 117 -11.38 -14.08 -13.55
C GLY A 117 -12.42 -14.14 -12.43
N ALA A 118 -12.91 -15.34 -12.13
CA ALA A 118 -14.01 -15.57 -11.20
C ALA A 118 -13.73 -15.17 -9.75
N LYS A 119 -12.47 -15.00 -9.37
CA LYS A 119 -12.05 -14.61 -8.00
C LYS A 119 -11.68 -13.14 -7.87
N ILE A 120 -12.06 -12.31 -8.84
CA ILE A 120 -11.72 -10.88 -8.86
C ILE A 120 -12.21 -10.14 -7.60
N ASP A 121 -13.32 -10.57 -7.02
CA ASP A 121 -13.92 -9.96 -5.83
C ASP A 121 -13.31 -10.47 -4.50
N THR A 122 -12.38 -11.40 -4.57
CA THR A 122 -11.67 -11.86 -3.38
C THR A 122 -10.82 -10.73 -2.83
N PRO A 123 -10.86 -10.45 -1.50
CA PRO A 123 -10.01 -9.45 -0.88
C PRO A 123 -8.53 -9.71 -1.15
N ALA A 124 -7.76 -8.64 -1.29
CA ALA A 124 -6.31 -8.74 -1.34
C ALA A 124 -5.76 -9.40 -0.08
N ARG A 125 -4.64 -10.07 -0.21
CA ARG A 125 -3.98 -10.77 0.89
C ARG A 125 -2.59 -10.24 1.08
N PHE A 126 -2.30 -9.80 2.30
CA PHE A 126 -0.96 -9.45 2.76
C PHE A 126 -0.43 -10.60 3.59
N LEU A 127 0.65 -11.23 3.15
CA LEU A 127 1.24 -12.37 3.83
C LEU A 127 2.53 -11.93 4.51
N PHE A 128 2.57 -12.02 5.83
CA PHE A 128 3.73 -11.70 6.64
C PHE A 128 4.27 -12.95 7.34
N PRO A 129 5.60 -13.10 7.46
CA PRO A 129 6.16 -14.11 8.33
C PRO A 129 5.86 -13.74 9.79
N ILE A 130 5.60 -14.72 10.64
CA ILE A 130 5.36 -14.46 12.07
C ILE A 130 6.60 -13.92 12.78
N PHE A 131 7.79 -14.25 12.27
CA PHE A 131 9.05 -13.68 12.71
C PHE A 131 9.74 -13.00 11.54
N SER A 132 9.86 -11.68 11.61
CA SER A 132 10.51 -10.87 10.59
C SER A 132 11.82 -10.27 11.11
N ALA A 133 12.89 -10.44 10.36
CA ALA A 133 14.17 -9.78 10.64
C ALA A 133 14.26 -8.37 10.00
N VAL A 134 13.21 -7.95 9.28
CA VAL A 134 13.13 -6.66 8.57
C VAL A 134 12.06 -5.82 9.25
N ASP A 135 12.25 -4.50 9.21
CA ASP A 135 11.31 -3.54 9.75
C ASP A 135 9.91 -3.72 9.16
N LEU A 136 8.91 -3.85 10.05
CA LEU A 136 7.53 -4.12 9.67
C LEU A 136 6.89 -2.91 8.98
N ASP A 137 7.26 -1.70 9.36
CA ASP A 137 6.72 -0.47 8.76
C ASP A 137 7.16 -0.36 7.29
N ASP A 138 8.45 -0.63 7.01
CA ASP A 138 8.97 -0.65 5.63
C ASP A 138 8.28 -1.75 4.80
N GLN A 139 8.03 -2.93 5.37
CA GLN A 139 7.32 -4.02 4.72
C GLN A 139 5.85 -3.68 4.45
N MET A 140 5.18 -3.01 5.39
CA MET A 140 3.80 -2.59 5.23
C MET A 140 3.66 -1.55 4.12
N VAL A 141 4.54 -0.56 4.06
CA VAL A 141 4.58 0.42 2.97
C VAL A 141 4.74 -0.27 1.61
N GLU A 142 5.62 -1.28 1.53
CA GLU A 142 5.83 -2.05 0.31
C GLU A 142 4.56 -2.83 -0.10
N CYS A 143 3.91 -3.50 0.85
CA CYS A 143 2.65 -4.23 0.60
C CYS A 143 1.54 -3.29 0.14
N ILE A 144 1.37 -2.15 0.81
CA ILE A 144 0.35 -1.16 0.44
C ILE A 144 0.65 -0.53 -0.92
N GLY A 145 1.92 -0.26 -1.25
CA GLY A 145 2.30 0.20 -2.58
C GLY A 145 1.90 -0.80 -3.67
N ARG A 146 2.21 -2.09 -3.50
CA ARG A 146 1.76 -3.14 -4.42
C ARG A 146 0.24 -3.23 -4.49
N TYR A 147 -0.41 -3.15 -3.35
CA TYR A 147 -1.87 -3.18 -3.24
C TYR A 147 -2.53 -2.05 -4.02
N ARG A 148 -2.06 -0.82 -3.86
CA ARG A 148 -2.56 0.33 -4.63
C ARG A 148 -2.48 0.10 -6.14
N TRP A 149 -1.36 -0.43 -6.60
CA TRP A 149 -1.17 -0.74 -8.01
C TRP A 149 -2.16 -1.79 -8.51
N GLU A 150 -2.27 -2.92 -7.81
CA GLU A 150 -3.11 -4.03 -8.27
C GLU A 150 -4.61 -3.74 -8.14
N ILE A 151 -5.04 -3.01 -7.12
CA ILE A 151 -6.44 -2.56 -7.03
C ILE A 151 -6.77 -1.59 -8.17
N CYS A 152 -5.87 -0.65 -8.50
CA CYS A 152 -6.07 0.23 -9.64
C CYS A 152 -6.19 -0.58 -10.95
N ARG A 153 -5.33 -1.57 -11.15
CA ARG A 153 -5.43 -2.49 -12.31
C ARG A 153 -6.74 -3.26 -12.34
N ARG A 154 -7.18 -3.77 -11.20
CA ARG A 154 -8.46 -4.49 -11.07
C ARG A 154 -9.63 -3.59 -11.47
N VAL A 155 -9.66 -2.37 -10.93
CA VAL A 155 -10.75 -1.42 -11.17
C VAL A 155 -10.79 -0.95 -12.62
N GLN A 156 -9.64 -0.66 -13.20
CA GLN A 156 -9.52 -0.20 -14.59
C GLN A 156 -9.64 -1.34 -15.63
N GLY A 157 -9.51 -2.59 -15.20
CA GLY A 157 -9.62 -3.75 -16.07
C GLY A 157 -8.64 -3.71 -17.24
N VAL A 158 -9.13 -3.86 -18.46
CA VAL A 158 -8.29 -3.88 -19.68
C VAL A 158 -7.62 -2.54 -19.99
N TYR A 159 -8.14 -1.43 -19.45
CA TYR A 159 -7.66 -0.07 -19.68
C TYR A 159 -6.67 0.40 -18.60
N TRP A 160 -6.18 -0.47 -17.75
CA TRP A 160 -5.34 -0.14 -16.59
C TRP A 160 -4.07 0.67 -16.92
N ASN A 161 -3.59 0.60 -18.14
CA ASN A 161 -2.40 1.32 -18.62
C ASN A 161 -2.71 2.31 -19.76
N ASP A 162 -3.98 2.59 -20.03
CA ASP A 162 -4.40 3.57 -21.03
C ASP A 162 -4.40 4.97 -20.40
N ILE A 163 -3.51 5.84 -20.88
CA ILE A 163 -3.36 7.20 -20.34
C ILE A 163 -4.65 8.04 -20.42
N ARG A 164 -5.56 7.69 -21.30
CA ARG A 164 -6.87 8.38 -21.43
C ARG A 164 -7.74 8.20 -20.18
N GLU A 165 -7.56 7.11 -19.47
CA GLU A 165 -8.33 6.80 -18.25
C GLU A 165 -7.86 7.59 -17.03
N LYS A 166 -6.71 8.28 -17.10
CA LYS A 166 -6.17 9.12 -16.02
C LYS A 166 -6.16 8.41 -14.67
N SER A 167 -5.64 7.19 -14.63
CA SER A 167 -5.50 6.39 -13.43
C SER A 167 -4.04 6.36 -12.94
N LEU A 168 -3.83 5.96 -11.69
CA LEU A 168 -2.49 5.82 -11.12
C LEU A 168 -1.57 4.96 -12.02
N THR A 169 -2.05 3.79 -12.41
CA THR A 169 -1.26 2.84 -13.19
C THR A 169 -1.00 3.33 -14.61
N ALA A 170 -2.00 3.96 -15.24
CA ALA A 170 -1.89 4.50 -16.58
C ALA A 170 -0.88 5.65 -16.67
N GLU A 171 -0.99 6.63 -15.77
CA GLU A 171 -0.08 7.78 -15.75
C GLU A 171 1.35 7.37 -15.38
N TYR A 172 1.50 6.40 -14.48
CA TYR A 172 2.83 5.90 -14.11
C TYR A 172 3.48 5.08 -15.23
N CYS A 173 2.70 4.29 -15.97
CA CYS A 173 3.18 3.60 -17.17
C CYS A 173 3.61 4.59 -18.26
N ASP A 174 2.81 5.63 -18.50
CA ASP A 174 3.13 6.68 -19.47
C ASP A 174 4.40 7.42 -19.07
N PHE A 175 4.54 7.82 -17.82
CA PHE A 175 5.76 8.44 -17.28
C PHE A 175 7.02 7.60 -17.59
N ILE A 176 6.99 6.31 -17.25
CA ILE A 176 8.15 5.43 -17.46
C ILE A 176 8.43 5.27 -18.97
N GLN A 177 7.39 5.09 -19.78
CA GLN A 177 7.54 4.94 -21.24
C GLN A 177 8.09 6.21 -21.89
N TYR A 178 7.58 7.37 -21.48
CA TYR A 178 8.06 8.67 -21.95
C TYR A 178 9.58 8.83 -21.72
N TYR A 179 10.04 8.56 -20.50
CA TYR A 179 11.46 8.66 -20.17
C TYR A 179 12.34 7.63 -20.91
N ARG A 180 11.78 6.48 -21.25
CA ARG A 180 12.51 5.47 -22.04
C ARG A 180 12.65 5.82 -23.52
N LYS A 181 11.62 6.41 -24.09
CA LYS A 181 11.48 6.54 -25.55
C LYS A 181 11.80 7.95 -26.08
N ASN A 182 11.65 8.99 -25.25
CA ASN A 182 11.83 10.36 -25.71
C ASN A 182 13.32 10.68 -26.00
N SER A 183 13.61 11.04 -27.27
CA SER A 183 14.95 11.42 -27.71
C SER A 183 15.47 12.71 -27.07
N ASP A 184 14.57 13.63 -26.71
CA ASP A 184 14.91 14.99 -26.30
C ASP A 184 15.33 15.09 -24.83
N LEU A 185 15.15 14.00 -24.06
CA LEU A 185 15.58 13.94 -22.67
C LEU A 185 17.10 13.73 -22.55
N SER A 186 17.68 14.35 -21.53
CA SER A 186 19.10 14.16 -21.22
C SER A 186 19.45 12.70 -20.98
N ALA A 187 20.69 12.31 -21.33
CA ALA A 187 21.17 10.96 -21.08
C ALA A 187 21.07 10.54 -19.61
N ASP A 188 21.33 11.47 -18.67
CA ASP A 188 21.24 11.24 -17.24
C ASP A 188 19.80 10.92 -16.80
N ALA A 189 18.80 11.65 -17.31
CA ALA A 189 17.39 11.39 -17.00
C ALA A 189 16.94 10.00 -17.47
N LYS A 190 17.35 9.60 -18.67
CA LYS A 190 17.09 8.28 -19.23
C LYS A 190 17.77 7.18 -18.43
N GLU A 191 19.03 7.37 -18.07
CA GLU A 191 19.80 6.37 -17.33
C GLU A 191 19.26 6.13 -15.93
N LYS A 192 18.76 7.16 -15.24
CA LYS A 192 18.07 7.01 -13.95
C LYS A 192 16.85 6.09 -14.05
N ILE A 193 15.99 6.27 -15.04
CA ILE A 193 14.82 5.40 -15.25
C ILE A 193 15.22 3.99 -15.68
N LYS A 194 16.23 3.87 -16.56
CA LYS A 194 16.75 2.58 -16.99
C LYS A 194 17.33 1.78 -15.80
N THR A 195 18.09 2.44 -14.95
CA THR A 195 18.63 1.85 -13.72
C THR A 195 17.52 1.44 -12.76
N ALA A 196 16.49 2.29 -12.55
CA ALA A 196 15.35 1.96 -11.73
C ALA A 196 14.60 0.71 -12.26
N LEU A 197 14.36 0.64 -13.56
CA LEU A 197 13.73 -0.52 -14.21
C LEU A 197 14.59 -1.79 -14.10
N SER A 198 15.90 -1.70 -14.32
CA SER A 198 16.80 -2.83 -14.17
C SER A 198 16.75 -3.39 -12.75
N ARG A 199 16.82 -2.53 -11.72
CA ARG A 199 16.70 -2.93 -10.32
C ARG A 199 15.33 -3.52 -9.99
N ALA A 200 14.29 -3.05 -10.64
CA ALA A 200 12.91 -3.52 -10.52
C ALA A 200 12.58 -4.73 -11.44
N ARG A 201 13.59 -5.37 -12.06
CA ARG A 201 13.40 -6.48 -13.01
C ARG A 201 12.43 -6.14 -14.14
N ASN A 202 12.50 -4.92 -14.66
CA ASN A 202 11.61 -4.36 -15.68
C ASN A 202 10.12 -4.28 -15.29
N SER A 203 9.79 -4.38 -14.02
CA SER A 203 8.43 -4.23 -13.50
C SER A 203 8.10 -2.78 -13.20
N TYR A 204 7.15 -2.19 -13.91
CA TYR A 204 6.67 -0.82 -13.66
C TYR A 204 6.03 -0.70 -12.26
N ARG A 205 5.33 -1.76 -11.82
CA ARG A 205 4.80 -1.84 -10.46
C ARG A 205 5.91 -1.69 -9.41
N GLU A 206 7.00 -2.43 -9.54
CA GLU A 206 8.08 -2.39 -8.55
C GLU A 206 8.85 -1.05 -8.59
N VAL A 207 8.91 -0.35 -9.75
CA VAL A 207 9.40 1.03 -9.81
C VAL A 207 8.48 1.94 -9.00
N PHE A 208 7.17 1.88 -9.24
CA PHE A 208 6.19 2.63 -8.48
C PHE A 208 6.29 2.35 -6.97
N VAL A 209 6.42 1.08 -6.57
CA VAL A 209 6.53 0.69 -5.15
C VAL A 209 7.75 1.32 -4.49
N LYS A 210 8.89 1.36 -5.18
CA LYS A 210 10.09 2.04 -4.67
C LYS A 210 9.91 3.54 -4.54
N ASP A 211 9.26 4.16 -5.50
CA ASP A 211 8.95 5.58 -5.44
C ASP A 211 7.90 5.87 -4.36
N TYR A 212 6.92 4.99 -4.16
CA TYR A 212 5.97 5.09 -3.05
C TYR A 212 6.66 4.95 -1.68
N GLN A 213 7.63 4.06 -1.52
CA GLN A 213 8.45 3.98 -0.31
C GLN A 213 9.23 5.29 -0.07
N ALA A 214 9.81 5.87 -1.12
CA ALA A 214 10.50 7.16 -1.02
C ALA A 214 9.52 8.31 -0.70
N TRP A 215 8.31 8.28 -1.26
CA TRP A 215 7.21 9.19 -0.97
C TRP A 215 6.86 9.17 0.52
N MET A 216 6.65 7.98 1.07
CA MET A 216 6.28 7.78 2.46
C MET A 216 7.38 8.18 3.45
N LYS A 217 8.63 7.87 3.12
CA LYS A 217 9.76 7.97 4.07
C LYS A 217 10.49 9.32 4.00
N TYR A 218 10.64 9.88 2.80
CA TYR A 218 11.48 11.06 2.58
C TYR A 218 10.68 12.28 2.14
N GLU A 219 9.84 12.13 1.14
CA GLU A 219 9.08 13.26 0.59
C GLU A 219 8.08 13.80 1.61
N SER A 220 7.49 12.96 2.45
CA SER A 220 6.62 13.37 3.56
C SER A 220 7.31 14.29 4.58
N GLN A 221 8.63 14.22 4.64
CA GLN A 221 9.48 15.04 5.52
C GLN A 221 10.12 16.23 4.78
N GLY A 222 9.74 16.46 3.51
CA GLY A 222 10.31 17.55 2.69
C GLY A 222 11.67 17.22 2.06
N SER A 223 12.11 15.96 2.12
CA SER A 223 13.38 15.52 1.51
C SER A 223 13.14 14.98 0.10
N PHE A 224 13.51 15.77 -0.91
CA PHE A 224 13.24 15.45 -2.33
C PHE A 224 14.09 14.29 -2.84
N ARG A 225 13.47 13.19 -3.19
CA ARG A 225 14.11 11.99 -3.75
C ARG A 225 13.52 11.57 -5.09
N LEU A 226 12.31 12.01 -5.37
CA LEU A 226 11.56 11.58 -6.55
C LEU A 226 11.78 12.48 -7.75
N ASN A 227 11.61 11.91 -8.94
CA ASN A 227 11.41 12.67 -10.14
C ASN A 227 10.17 13.58 -10.00
N LYS A 228 10.21 14.78 -10.57
CA LYS A 228 9.10 15.75 -10.51
C LYS A 228 7.79 15.14 -11.03
N VAL A 229 7.81 14.40 -12.13
CA VAL A 229 6.62 13.80 -12.72
C VAL A 229 6.06 12.71 -11.81
N ALA A 230 6.91 11.84 -11.26
CA ALA A 230 6.49 10.83 -10.28
C ALA A 230 5.87 11.48 -9.04
N ARG A 231 6.47 12.57 -8.53
CA ARG A 231 5.92 13.35 -7.41
C ARG A 231 4.54 13.91 -7.73
N ASP A 232 4.37 14.52 -8.91
CA ASP A 232 3.09 15.09 -9.34
C ASP A 232 1.98 14.01 -9.44
N ILE A 233 2.34 12.79 -9.88
CA ILE A 233 1.41 11.64 -9.89
C ILE A 233 1.07 11.23 -8.45
N LEU A 234 2.06 11.07 -7.58
CA LEU A 234 1.84 10.66 -6.19
C LEU A 234 1.03 11.67 -5.39
N VAL A 235 1.22 12.97 -5.60
CA VAL A 235 0.38 14.02 -5.00
C VAL A 235 -1.10 13.81 -5.34
N ARG A 236 -1.43 13.38 -6.55
CA ARG A 236 -2.82 13.19 -7.00
C ARG A 236 -3.43 11.91 -6.49
N TYR A 237 -2.69 10.81 -6.55
CA TYR A 237 -3.22 9.47 -6.27
C TYR A 237 -2.91 8.95 -4.87
N CYS A 238 -1.86 9.47 -4.23
CA CYS A 238 -1.41 9.11 -2.88
C CYS A 238 -1.23 10.37 -2.03
N PRO A 239 -2.29 11.19 -1.85
CA PRO A 239 -2.17 12.50 -1.22
C PRO A 239 -1.75 12.37 0.24
N PHE A 240 -0.88 13.26 0.67
CA PHE A 240 -0.49 13.36 2.07
C PHE A 240 -1.66 13.71 2.98
N ALA A 241 -1.60 13.21 4.20
CA ALA A 241 -2.47 13.63 5.28
C ALA A 241 -2.37 15.14 5.52
N LYS A 242 -3.44 15.73 6.06
CA LYS A 242 -3.60 17.18 6.19
C LYS A 242 -2.41 17.86 6.88
N ASP A 243 -1.93 17.28 7.96
CA ASP A 243 -0.85 17.87 8.76
C ASP A 243 0.48 17.92 8.00
N ILE A 244 0.81 16.82 7.31
CA ILE A 244 2.00 16.76 6.45
C ILE A 244 1.86 17.76 5.29
N ARG A 245 0.70 17.82 4.67
CA ARG A 245 0.43 18.74 3.58
C ARG A 245 0.58 20.21 4.04
N GLN A 246 0.10 20.55 5.23
CA GLN A 246 0.26 21.87 5.81
C GLN A 246 1.73 22.20 6.08
N GLY A 247 2.49 21.27 6.63
CA GLY A 247 3.94 21.43 6.85
C GLY A 247 4.73 21.64 5.55
N LEU A 248 4.29 21.02 4.45
CA LEU A 248 4.94 21.13 3.14
C LEU A 248 4.40 22.32 2.28
N ALA A 249 3.33 22.99 2.69
CA ALA A 249 2.66 24.01 1.90
C ALA A 249 3.55 25.24 1.59
N THR A 250 4.52 25.52 2.45
CA THR A 250 5.50 26.61 2.24
C THR A 250 6.62 26.24 1.28
N ASN A 251 6.76 24.96 0.93
CA ASN A 251 7.81 24.49 0.06
C ASN A 251 7.43 24.70 -1.41
N PRO A 252 8.20 25.51 -2.20
CA PRO A 252 7.85 25.85 -3.58
C PRO A 252 7.64 24.65 -4.50
N GLN A 253 8.31 23.53 -4.24
CA GLN A 253 8.19 22.32 -5.07
C GLN A 253 6.83 21.63 -4.90
N TYR A 254 6.23 21.68 -3.71
CA TYR A 254 4.91 21.14 -3.45
C TYR A 254 3.79 22.12 -3.71
N GLN A 255 4.05 23.41 -3.55
CA GLN A 255 3.03 24.46 -3.66
C GLN A 255 2.29 24.39 -5.00
N ASN A 256 3.02 24.30 -6.12
CA ASN A 256 2.42 24.17 -7.44
C ASN A 256 1.63 22.87 -7.64
N ALA A 257 2.09 21.76 -7.07
CA ALA A 257 1.41 20.48 -7.17
C ALA A 257 0.11 20.48 -6.34
N PHE A 258 0.15 21.04 -5.14
CA PHE A 258 -1.03 21.19 -4.29
C PHE A 258 -2.07 22.14 -4.87
N HIS A 259 -1.65 23.28 -5.44
CA HIS A 259 -2.57 24.21 -6.13
C HIS A 259 -3.28 23.53 -7.32
N ARG A 260 -2.55 22.74 -8.11
CA ARG A 260 -3.15 21.99 -9.22
C ARG A 260 -4.18 20.98 -8.72
N LEU A 261 -3.83 20.19 -7.71
CA LEU A 261 -4.75 19.22 -7.09
C LEU A 261 -6.01 19.90 -6.57
N ASP A 262 -5.88 21.03 -5.87
CA ASP A 262 -7.02 21.77 -5.34
C ASP A 262 -7.90 22.38 -6.44
N ALA A 263 -7.30 22.82 -7.54
CA ALA A 263 -8.05 23.29 -8.70
C ALA A 263 -8.82 22.16 -9.40
N GLU A 264 -8.20 20.98 -9.53
CA GLU A 264 -8.88 19.79 -10.09
C GLU A 264 -10.03 19.31 -9.20
N ASN A 265 -9.83 19.26 -7.88
CA ASN A 265 -10.87 18.86 -6.94
C ASN A 265 -12.05 19.85 -6.93
N ARG A 266 -11.79 21.17 -7.01
CA ARG A 266 -12.85 22.17 -7.13
C ARG A 266 -13.67 21.99 -8.42
N LYS A 267 -13.02 21.68 -9.54
CA LYS A 267 -13.73 21.41 -10.79
C LYS A 267 -14.61 20.16 -10.75
N LYS A 268 -14.20 19.14 -9.99
CA LYS A 268 -14.99 17.92 -9.78
C LYS A 268 -16.24 18.16 -8.92
N LEU A 269 -16.14 19.05 -7.93
CA LEU A 269 -17.25 19.40 -7.05
C LEU A 269 -18.30 20.32 -7.72
N GLN A 270 -17.95 20.96 -8.84
CA GLN A 270 -18.85 21.85 -9.59
C GLN A 270 -19.59 21.14 -10.74
N ARG A 271 -19.31 19.88 -10.98
CA ARG A 271 -19.98 19.01 -11.95
C ARG A 271 -20.99 18.12 -11.27
#